data_94dd2c74c402cbfec4b164a1b73ef9dc
#
_entry.id   94dd2c74c402cbfec4b164a1b73ef9dc
#
_cell.length_a   1.000
_cell.length_b   1.000
_cell.length_c   1.000
_cell.angle_alpha   90.00
_cell.angle_beta   90.00
_cell.angle_gamma   90.00
#
_symmetry.space_group_name_H-M   'P 1'
#
loop_
_entity.id
_entity.type
_entity.pdbx_description
1 polymer ?
#
loop_
_entity_poly.entity_id
_entity_poly.type
_entity_poly.pdbx_seq_one_letter_code
_entity_poly.pdbx_strand_id
1 'polypeptide(L)'
;MQPFLRALQSLGALLVLFAGMTGAARALDLSQAVILVASSSLAGSIYEQTVILAAPLPQGGHVGFIVNRPTSVKLETLFPEQAAARNVAAPVYVGGPVLSRAVFAVMRKAPDNSADFVSLMPGLVAAVDGSTVDRVIEKSPNDARYFVGLMLWAPDELDDEIRNGAWEVRPADADTVLRANPSGLWKSLEGEIV
;
A
#
# COMPACT_ATOMS: atom_id res chain seq x y z
N MET A 1 68.91 6.01 -56.55
CA MET A 1 67.88 5.02 -56.74
C MET A 1 67.16 4.93 -55.44
N GLN A 2 65.87 5.23 -55.44
CA GLN A 2 65.02 5.53 -54.32
C GLN A 2 64.72 4.30 -53.42
N PRO A 3 64.50 4.50 -52.15
CA PRO A 3 63.48 3.74 -51.49
C PRO A 3 62.31 4.58 -50.89
N PHE A 4 61.13 4.09 -51.12
CA PHE A 4 59.84 4.64 -50.73
C PHE A 4 59.64 4.62 -49.22
N LEU A 5 59.25 5.78 -48.67
CA LEU A 5 58.78 5.94 -47.32
C LEU A 5 57.31 5.46 -47.22
N ARG A 6 57.04 4.45 -46.42
CA ARG A 6 55.69 4.01 -46.09
C ARG A 6 55.20 4.75 -44.84
N ALA A 7 54.18 5.57 -45.02
CA ALA A 7 53.45 6.16 -43.92
C ALA A 7 52.49 5.12 -43.34
N LEU A 8 52.68 4.75 -42.04
CA LEU A 8 51.70 4.01 -41.27
C LEU A 8 50.66 4.98 -40.72
N GLN A 9 49.44 4.87 -41.21
CA GLN A 9 48.28 5.52 -40.60
C GLN A 9 47.76 4.60 -39.53
N SER A 10 47.94 4.98 -38.28
CA SER A 10 47.34 4.31 -37.13
C SER A 10 45.86 4.71 -37.01
N LEU A 11 44.96 3.78 -37.34
CA LEU A 11 43.53 3.90 -37.11
C LEU A 11 43.27 3.60 -35.63
N GLY A 12 43.08 4.64 -34.81
CA GLY A 12 42.68 4.52 -33.44
C GLY A 12 41.21 4.14 -33.37
N ALA A 13 40.92 2.89 -33.05
CA ALA A 13 39.57 2.44 -32.72
C ALA A 13 39.16 2.99 -31.37
N LEU A 14 38.27 3.98 -31.36
CA LEU A 14 37.62 4.51 -30.17
C LEU A 14 36.56 3.48 -29.71
N LEU A 15 36.92 2.66 -28.73
CA LEU A 15 35.98 1.74 -28.08
C LEU A 15 35.10 2.54 -27.12
N VAL A 16 33.91 2.92 -27.55
CA VAL A 16 32.89 3.53 -26.69
C VAL A 16 32.33 2.39 -25.83
N LEU A 17 32.78 2.29 -24.58
CA LEU A 17 32.14 1.46 -23.57
C LEU A 17 30.78 2.09 -23.25
N PHE A 18 29.72 1.55 -23.83
CA PHE A 18 28.36 1.72 -23.33
C PHE A 18 28.31 0.95 -21.99
N ALA A 19 28.56 1.64 -20.88
CA ALA A 19 28.18 1.16 -19.57
C ALA A 19 26.64 1.15 -19.54
N GLY A 20 26.06 0.01 -19.90
CA GLY A 20 24.64 -0.24 -19.71
C GLY A 20 24.35 -0.10 -18.23
N MET A 21 23.70 0.99 -17.82
CA MET A 21 22.99 1.05 -16.54
C MET A 21 21.84 0.05 -16.63
N THR A 22 22.15 -1.22 -16.33
CA THR A 22 21.12 -2.18 -15.95
C THR A 22 20.63 -1.70 -14.58
N GLY A 23 19.59 -0.87 -14.58
CA GLY A 23 18.81 -0.65 -13.40
C GLY A 23 18.35 -2.03 -12.94
N ALA A 24 18.95 -2.56 -11.88
CA ALA A 24 18.48 -3.77 -11.25
C ALA A 24 17.04 -3.46 -10.82
N ALA A 25 16.07 -4.04 -11.54
CA ALA A 25 14.70 -4.06 -11.08
C ALA A 25 14.75 -4.67 -9.68
N ARG A 26 14.54 -3.85 -8.66
CA ARG A 26 14.56 -4.29 -7.28
C ARG A 26 13.43 -5.29 -7.16
N ALA A 27 13.76 -6.56 -6.96
CA ALA A 27 12.77 -7.59 -6.70
C ALA A 27 11.91 -7.07 -5.53
N LEU A 28 10.62 -6.94 -5.77
CA LEU A 28 9.67 -6.46 -4.77
C LEU A 28 9.64 -7.46 -3.64
N ASP A 29 10.00 -6.99 -2.46
CA ASP A 29 10.04 -7.81 -1.25
C ASP A 29 8.67 -7.76 -0.57
N LEU A 30 7.79 -8.71 -0.92
CA LEU A 30 6.47 -8.87 -0.30
C LEU A 30 6.55 -9.43 1.14
N SER A 31 7.75 -9.70 1.67
CA SER A 31 7.93 -9.96 3.10
C SER A 31 7.74 -8.70 3.94
N GLN A 32 7.62 -7.54 3.30
CA GLN A 32 7.30 -6.25 3.93
C GLN A 32 5.97 -5.71 3.39
N ALA A 33 5.39 -4.76 4.12
CA ALA A 33 4.19 -4.08 3.65
C ALA A 33 4.49 -3.27 2.38
N VAL A 34 3.52 -3.27 1.46
CA VAL A 34 3.58 -2.56 0.18
C VAL A 34 2.29 -1.79 -0.08
N ILE A 35 2.37 -0.80 -0.95
CA ILE A 35 1.21 -0.17 -1.57
C ILE A 35 0.97 -0.83 -2.93
N LEU A 36 -0.25 -1.32 -3.12
CA LEU A 36 -0.75 -1.84 -4.39
C LEU A 36 -1.57 -0.75 -5.08
N VAL A 37 -1.23 -0.45 -6.31
CA VAL A 37 -1.95 0.50 -7.15
C VAL A 37 -2.63 -0.29 -8.26
N ALA A 38 -3.96 -0.19 -8.37
CA ALA A 38 -4.71 -0.90 -9.39
C ALA A 38 -4.23 -0.51 -10.79
N SER A 39 -3.83 -1.50 -11.59
CA SER A 39 -3.44 -1.28 -12.97
C SER A 39 -4.67 -1.13 -13.88
N SER A 40 -4.45 -0.76 -15.14
CA SER A 40 -5.51 -0.69 -16.15
C SER A 40 -6.19 -2.03 -16.42
N SER A 41 -5.57 -3.17 -16.08
CA SER A 41 -6.18 -4.50 -16.22
C SER A 41 -7.39 -4.70 -15.30
N LEU A 42 -7.50 -3.90 -14.22
CA LEU A 42 -8.63 -3.93 -13.30
C LEU A 42 -9.75 -2.94 -13.68
N ALA A 43 -9.66 -2.29 -14.84
CA ALA A 43 -10.72 -1.38 -15.32
C ALA A 43 -12.07 -2.10 -15.42
N GLY A 44 -13.14 -1.44 -14.96
CA GLY A 44 -14.49 -2.01 -14.90
C GLY A 44 -14.72 -3.01 -13.76
N SER A 45 -13.70 -3.36 -12.98
CA SER A 45 -13.85 -4.19 -11.77
C SER A 45 -14.17 -3.35 -10.53
N ILE A 46 -14.54 -4.03 -9.43
CA ILE A 46 -14.70 -3.36 -8.13
C ILE A 46 -13.40 -2.78 -7.58
N TYR A 47 -12.26 -3.14 -8.16
CA TYR A 47 -10.93 -2.66 -7.76
C TYR A 47 -10.36 -1.58 -8.68
N GLU A 48 -11.12 -1.17 -9.70
CA GLU A 48 -10.69 -0.07 -10.58
C GLU A 48 -10.29 1.16 -9.75
N GLN A 49 -9.11 1.73 -10.04
CA GLN A 49 -8.56 2.91 -9.36
C GLN A 49 -8.41 2.77 -7.84
N THR A 50 -8.25 1.56 -7.31
CA THR A 50 -7.95 1.38 -5.89
C THR A 50 -6.47 1.53 -5.58
N VAL A 51 -6.21 1.99 -4.36
CA VAL A 51 -4.90 1.96 -3.70
C VAL A 51 -5.07 1.17 -2.40
N ILE A 52 -4.25 0.14 -2.22
CA ILE A 52 -4.36 -0.79 -1.10
C ILE A 52 -3.03 -0.83 -0.34
N LEU A 53 -3.09 -0.70 0.99
CA LEU A 53 -2.00 -1.18 1.83
C LEU A 53 -2.11 -2.70 1.93
N ALA A 54 -1.07 -3.44 1.58
CA ALA A 54 -0.96 -4.87 1.82
C ALA A 54 0.20 -5.15 2.78
N ALA A 55 -0.06 -5.91 3.83
CA ALA A 55 0.92 -6.29 4.85
C ALA A 55 0.99 -7.81 4.98
N PRO A 56 2.19 -8.41 5.08
CA PRO A 56 2.35 -9.85 5.23
C PRO A 56 1.81 -10.32 6.58
N LEU A 57 1.25 -11.52 6.60
CA LEU A 57 0.80 -12.20 7.81
C LEU A 57 1.86 -13.19 8.29
N PRO A 58 2.06 -13.36 9.61
CA PRO A 58 3.06 -14.29 10.15
C PRO A 58 2.88 -15.75 9.72
N GLN A 59 1.63 -16.14 9.45
CA GLN A 59 1.26 -17.49 9.01
C GLN A 59 1.29 -17.67 7.48
N GLY A 60 1.73 -16.66 6.74
CA GLY A 60 1.70 -16.59 5.28
C GLY A 60 0.46 -15.87 4.74
N GLY A 61 0.54 -15.44 3.48
CA GLY A 61 -0.45 -14.58 2.85
C GLY A 61 -0.39 -13.12 3.30
N HIS A 62 -1.40 -12.32 2.94
CA HIS A 62 -1.40 -10.88 3.20
C HIS A 62 -2.77 -10.40 3.68
N VAL A 63 -2.78 -9.39 4.52
CA VAL A 63 -3.95 -8.59 4.87
C VAL A 63 -3.81 -7.21 4.24
N GLY A 64 -4.92 -6.60 3.82
CA GLY A 64 -4.86 -5.27 3.24
C GLY A 64 -6.08 -4.41 3.51
N PHE A 65 -5.91 -3.11 3.26
CA PHE A 65 -6.97 -2.10 3.39
C PHE A 65 -6.96 -1.18 2.17
N ILE A 66 -8.13 -1.02 1.52
CA ILE A 66 -8.29 -0.01 0.46
C ILE A 66 -8.28 1.37 1.12
N VAL A 67 -7.25 2.17 0.83
CA VAL A 67 -6.99 3.42 1.56
C VAL A 67 -7.59 4.66 0.89
N ASN A 68 -8.12 4.53 -0.31
CA ASN A 68 -8.65 5.65 -1.10
C ASN A 68 -10.15 5.57 -1.41
N ARG A 69 -10.93 4.82 -0.62
CA ARG A 69 -12.40 4.72 -0.77
C ARG A 69 -13.14 5.18 0.48
N PRO A 70 -13.21 6.49 0.73
CA PRO A 70 -14.06 7.02 1.79
C PRO A 70 -15.54 6.79 1.42
N THR A 71 -16.36 6.55 2.44
CA THR A 71 -17.82 6.46 2.32
C THR A 71 -18.47 7.77 2.78
N SER A 72 -19.80 7.86 2.71
CA SER A 72 -20.56 8.90 3.39
C SER A 72 -20.92 8.53 4.84
N VAL A 73 -20.55 7.32 5.30
CA VAL A 73 -20.90 6.82 6.63
C VAL A 73 -19.97 7.41 7.66
N LYS A 74 -20.54 7.96 8.73
CA LYS A 74 -19.79 8.44 9.89
C LYS A 74 -19.62 7.31 10.91
N LEU A 75 -18.57 7.42 11.72
CA LEU A 75 -18.31 6.41 12.76
C LEU A 75 -19.44 6.32 13.77
N GLU A 76 -20.07 7.44 14.14
CA GLU A 76 -21.25 7.48 15.05
C GLU A 76 -22.44 6.65 14.56
N THR A 77 -22.57 6.46 13.25
CA THR A 77 -23.64 5.64 12.67
C THR A 77 -23.41 4.15 12.94
N LEU A 78 -22.15 3.73 13.00
CA LEU A 78 -21.77 2.33 13.26
C LEU A 78 -21.64 2.03 14.76
N PHE A 79 -21.36 3.05 15.57
CA PHE A 79 -21.17 2.94 17.02
C PHE A 79 -22.04 3.97 17.76
N PRO A 80 -23.39 3.87 17.66
CA PRO A 80 -24.29 4.88 18.22
C PRO A 80 -24.22 4.99 19.74
N GLU A 81 -23.84 3.90 20.42
CA GLU A 81 -23.71 3.85 21.89
C GLU A 81 -22.39 4.47 22.39
N GLN A 82 -21.42 4.72 21.50
CA GLN A 82 -20.13 5.28 21.87
C GLN A 82 -20.12 6.79 21.65
N ALA A 83 -20.20 7.57 22.72
CA ALA A 83 -20.23 9.04 22.64
C ALA A 83 -18.98 9.60 21.92
N ALA A 84 -17.83 8.98 22.08
CA ALA A 84 -16.57 9.41 21.45
C ALA A 84 -16.59 9.27 19.90
N ALA A 85 -17.37 8.35 19.35
CA ALA A 85 -17.52 8.17 17.91
C ALA A 85 -18.12 9.43 17.22
N ARG A 86 -18.90 10.22 17.93
CA ARG A 86 -19.48 11.50 17.42
C ARG A 86 -18.43 12.57 17.17
N ASN A 87 -17.27 12.46 17.80
CA ASN A 87 -16.17 13.41 17.65
C ASN A 87 -15.29 13.14 16.44
N VAL A 88 -15.52 12.02 15.72
CA VAL A 88 -14.75 11.64 14.53
C VAL A 88 -15.37 12.30 13.30
N ALA A 89 -14.67 13.30 12.77
CA ALA A 89 -15.12 14.01 11.58
C ALA A 89 -14.84 13.25 10.28
N ALA A 90 -13.80 12.40 10.28
CA ALA A 90 -13.42 11.62 9.11
C ALA A 90 -14.45 10.53 8.81
N PRO A 91 -14.74 10.25 7.52
CA PRO A 91 -15.64 9.17 7.14
C PRO A 91 -15.02 7.81 7.42
N VAL A 92 -15.87 6.79 7.50
CA VAL A 92 -15.42 5.39 7.45
C VAL A 92 -15.08 5.03 6.00
N TYR A 93 -14.07 4.17 5.81
CA TYR A 93 -13.61 3.73 4.50
C TYR A 93 -14.08 2.30 4.19
N VAL A 94 -14.25 1.98 2.92
CA VAL A 94 -14.34 0.58 2.48
C VAL A 94 -12.93 0.01 2.50
N GLY A 95 -12.67 -0.94 3.40
CA GLY A 95 -11.35 -1.58 3.49
C GLY A 95 -11.18 -2.77 2.56
N GLY A 96 -12.29 -3.47 2.22
CA GLY A 96 -12.30 -4.62 1.33
C GLY A 96 -13.54 -5.48 1.47
N PRO A 97 -13.67 -6.55 0.68
CA PRO A 97 -14.86 -7.41 0.65
C PRO A 97 -14.92 -8.43 1.79
N VAL A 98 -13.79 -8.76 2.39
CA VAL A 98 -13.73 -9.78 3.46
C VAL A 98 -14.15 -9.13 4.78
N LEU A 99 -14.92 -9.85 5.60
CA LEU A 99 -15.46 -9.36 6.87
C LEU A 99 -16.19 -7.99 6.71
N SER A 100 -16.98 -7.83 5.68
CA SER A 100 -17.63 -6.59 5.26
C SER A 100 -18.63 -6.00 6.28
N ARG A 101 -18.85 -6.66 7.44
CA ARG A 101 -19.65 -6.16 8.57
C ARG A 101 -18.79 -5.81 9.79
N ALA A 102 -17.49 -6.09 9.74
CA ALA A 102 -16.57 -5.75 10.82
C ALA A 102 -15.91 -4.39 10.54
N VAL A 103 -15.65 -3.67 11.61
CA VAL A 103 -14.91 -2.40 11.58
C VAL A 103 -13.50 -2.66 12.11
N PHE A 104 -12.54 -2.08 11.43
CA PHE A 104 -11.11 -2.11 11.76
C PHE A 104 -10.61 -0.68 11.95
N ALA A 105 -9.60 -0.49 12.81
CA ALA A 105 -8.99 0.82 12.99
C ALA A 105 -7.48 0.74 12.70
N VAL A 106 -7.00 1.58 11.79
CA VAL A 106 -5.57 1.68 11.44
C VAL A 106 -5.04 3.00 11.93
N MET A 107 -3.91 2.99 12.65
CA MET A 107 -3.33 4.15 13.29
C MET A 107 -1.81 4.06 13.40
N ARG A 108 -1.14 5.23 13.60
CA ARG A 108 0.32 5.28 13.73
C ARG A 108 0.84 4.65 15.01
N LYS A 109 0.09 4.75 16.08
CA LYS A 109 0.50 4.31 17.41
C LYS A 109 -0.72 3.84 18.18
N ALA A 110 -0.63 2.66 18.79
CA ALA A 110 -1.64 2.16 19.71
C ALA A 110 -1.83 3.13 20.89
N PRO A 111 -3.07 3.31 21.38
CA PRO A 111 -3.37 4.17 22.52
C PRO A 111 -2.76 3.66 23.84
N ASP A 112 -2.40 2.39 23.87
CA ASP A 112 -1.70 1.71 24.96
C ASP A 112 -0.72 0.67 24.36
N ASN A 113 0.12 0.09 25.22
CA ASN A 113 1.11 -0.92 24.83
C ASN A 113 0.51 -2.35 24.79
N SER A 114 -0.77 -2.48 24.50
CA SER A 114 -1.40 -3.80 24.47
C SER A 114 -0.93 -4.63 23.27
N ALA A 115 -0.80 -5.93 23.49
CA ALA A 115 -0.45 -6.91 22.47
C ALA A 115 -1.59 -7.18 21.45
N ASP A 116 -2.73 -6.49 21.61
CA ASP A 116 -3.95 -6.73 20.83
C ASP A 116 -3.92 -6.04 19.45
N PHE A 117 -2.91 -5.22 19.21
CA PHE A 117 -2.71 -4.56 17.91
C PHE A 117 -1.84 -5.40 16.99
N VAL A 118 -2.27 -5.54 15.75
CA VAL A 118 -1.47 -6.18 14.69
C VAL A 118 -0.56 -5.12 14.06
N SER A 119 0.75 -5.39 14.02
CA SER A 119 1.69 -4.55 13.29
C SER A 119 1.50 -4.76 11.79
N LEU A 120 1.19 -3.69 11.05
CA LEU A 120 1.10 -3.72 9.60
C LEU A 120 2.46 -3.39 8.96
N MET A 121 3.17 -2.42 9.54
CA MET A 121 4.50 -1.98 9.13
C MET A 121 5.13 -1.16 10.26
N PRO A 122 6.43 -0.82 10.22
CA PRO A 122 7.01 0.10 11.18
C PRO A 122 6.22 1.40 11.27
N GLY A 123 5.74 1.72 12.47
CA GLY A 123 4.96 2.93 12.73
C GLY A 123 3.49 2.89 12.29
N LEU A 124 2.93 1.72 11.94
CA LEU A 124 1.52 1.58 11.62
C LEU A 124 0.96 0.26 12.19
N VAL A 125 -0.10 0.36 12.95
CA VAL A 125 -0.78 -0.78 13.61
C VAL A 125 -2.26 -0.79 13.28
N ALA A 126 -2.89 -1.97 13.41
CA ALA A 126 -4.32 -2.16 13.24
C ALA A 126 -4.96 -2.79 14.48
N ALA A 127 -6.10 -2.27 14.89
CA ALA A 127 -7.06 -2.95 15.75
C ALA A 127 -7.96 -3.83 14.88
N VAL A 128 -7.93 -5.15 15.11
CA VAL A 128 -8.59 -6.13 14.24
C VAL A 128 -9.72 -6.90 14.92
N ASP A 129 -9.95 -6.68 16.19
CA ASP A 129 -11.08 -7.22 16.94
C ASP A 129 -11.95 -6.10 17.53
N GLY A 130 -13.23 -6.42 17.81
CA GLY A 130 -14.20 -5.42 18.23
C GLY A 130 -13.82 -4.70 19.52
N SER A 131 -13.31 -5.43 20.51
CA SER A 131 -12.95 -4.84 21.82
C SER A 131 -11.77 -3.89 21.72
N THR A 132 -10.81 -4.17 20.84
CA THR A 132 -9.69 -3.29 20.56
C THR A 132 -10.13 -2.04 19.78
N VAL A 133 -11.03 -2.20 18.80
CA VAL A 133 -11.66 -1.07 18.09
C VAL A 133 -12.43 -0.17 19.05
N ASP A 134 -13.24 -0.74 19.95
CA ASP A 134 -13.98 0.02 20.97
C ASP A 134 -13.04 0.85 21.84
N ARG A 135 -11.92 0.27 22.26
CA ARG A 135 -10.89 0.96 23.04
C ARG A 135 -10.23 2.09 22.27
N VAL A 136 -9.98 1.94 20.95
CA VAL A 136 -9.47 3.02 20.10
C VAL A 136 -10.48 4.17 20.02
N ILE A 137 -11.77 3.85 19.82
CA ILE A 137 -12.84 4.85 19.76
C ILE A 137 -12.92 5.61 21.09
N GLU A 138 -12.80 4.91 22.22
CA GLU A 138 -12.88 5.54 23.54
C GLU A 138 -11.68 6.45 23.84
N LYS A 139 -10.45 5.99 23.55
CA LYS A 139 -9.21 6.65 23.98
C LYS A 139 -8.61 7.62 22.98
N SER A 140 -8.68 7.32 21.68
CA SER A 140 -7.98 8.03 20.62
C SER A 140 -8.76 8.02 19.29
N PRO A 141 -10.05 8.43 19.29
CA PRO A 141 -10.92 8.24 18.14
C PRO A 141 -10.45 8.96 16.86
N ASN A 142 -9.75 10.08 17.01
CA ASN A 142 -9.27 10.89 15.87
C ASN A 142 -7.87 10.50 15.38
N ASP A 143 -7.16 9.61 16.09
CA ASP A 143 -5.81 9.16 15.71
C ASP A 143 -5.86 7.96 14.76
N ALA A 144 -7.04 7.40 14.52
CA ALA A 144 -7.25 6.25 13.67
C ALA A 144 -8.08 6.57 12.43
N ARG A 145 -7.85 5.78 11.37
CA ARG A 145 -8.74 5.65 10.24
C ARG A 145 -9.53 4.35 10.38
N TYR A 146 -10.84 4.44 10.18
CA TYR A 146 -11.75 3.31 10.34
C TYR A 146 -12.14 2.74 8.97
N PHE A 147 -12.12 1.41 8.91
CA PHE A 147 -12.41 0.65 7.69
C PHE A 147 -13.50 -0.37 7.95
N VAL A 148 -14.44 -0.50 7.02
CA VAL A 148 -15.39 -1.63 6.97
C VAL A 148 -14.83 -2.67 6.02
N GLY A 149 -14.64 -3.88 6.53
CA GLY A 149 -14.01 -4.97 5.78
C GLY A 149 -12.52 -4.77 5.56
N LEU A 150 -11.89 -5.77 4.97
CA LEU A 150 -10.48 -5.81 4.63
C LEU A 150 -10.26 -6.67 3.36
N MET A 151 -9.06 -6.59 2.80
CA MET A 151 -8.53 -7.52 1.81
C MET A 151 -7.82 -8.66 2.52
N LEU A 152 -7.88 -9.85 1.95
CA LEU A 152 -7.14 -11.01 2.44
C LEU A 152 -6.68 -11.83 1.24
N TRP A 153 -5.42 -12.20 1.23
CA TRP A 153 -4.82 -13.07 0.24
C TRP A 153 -4.25 -14.31 0.92
N ALA A 154 -4.51 -15.48 0.36
CA ALA A 154 -3.82 -16.71 0.72
C ALA A 154 -2.32 -16.61 0.37
N PRO A 155 -1.47 -17.52 0.90
CA PRO A 155 -0.09 -17.63 0.43
C PRO A 155 -0.01 -17.72 -1.10
N ASP A 156 0.92 -17.00 -1.70
CA ASP A 156 1.20 -16.89 -3.15
C ASP A 156 0.12 -16.17 -3.99
N GLU A 157 -1.11 -15.97 -3.49
CA GLU A 157 -2.20 -15.35 -4.23
C GLU A 157 -1.89 -13.91 -4.67
N LEU A 158 -1.33 -13.10 -3.76
CA LEU A 158 -0.92 -11.74 -4.10
C LEU A 158 0.22 -11.71 -5.12
N ASP A 159 1.19 -12.62 -4.99
CA ASP A 159 2.27 -12.78 -5.96
C ASP A 159 1.74 -13.11 -7.35
N ASP A 160 0.74 -13.99 -7.44
CA ASP A 160 0.08 -14.35 -8.69
C ASP A 160 -0.66 -13.15 -9.31
N GLU A 161 -1.40 -12.39 -8.53
CA GLU A 161 -2.09 -11.19 -9.00
C GLU A 161 -1.11 -10.13 -9.54
N ILE A 162 0.03 -9.93 -8.86
CA ILE A 162 1.08 -9.00 -9.29
C ILE A 162 1.74 -9.51 -10.58
N ARG A 163 2.09 -10.80 -10.67
CA ARG A 163 2.66 -11.40 -11.90
C ARG A 163 1.70 -11.31 -13.09
N ASN A 164 0.41 -11.38 -12.85
CA ASN A 164 -0.63 -11.21 -13.86
C ASN A 164 -0.93 -9.75 -14.20
N GLY A 165 -0.20 -8.80 -13.59
CA GLY A 165 -0.31 -7.38 -13.90
C GLY A 165 -1.55 -6.70 -13.32
N ALA A 166 -2.20 -7.26 -12.31
CA ALA A 166 -3.33 -6.63 -11.62
C ALA A 166 -2.90 -5.39 -10.83
N TRP A 167 -1.72 -5.43 -10.22
CA TRP A 167 -1.21 -4.40 -9.33
C TRP A 167 0.16 -3.90 -9.75
N GLU A 168 0.32 -2.59 -9.70
CA GLU A 168 1.63 -1.95 -9.59
C GLU A 168 2.00 -1.82 -8.12
N VAL A 169 3.24 -2.16 -7.77
CA VAL A 169 3.68 -2.19 -6.38
C VAL A 169 4.58 -1.00 -6.07
N ARG A 170 4.36 -0.38 -4.92
CA ARG A 170 5.15 0.75 -4.40
C ARG A 170 5.57 0.47 -2.96
N PRO A 171 6.66 1.07 -2.49
CA PRO A 171 7.00 1.05 -1.06
C PRO A 171 5.84 1.60 -0.22
N ALA A 172 5.55 0.94 0.90
CA ALA A 172 4.54 1.43 1.83
C ALA A 172 5.08 2.56 2.69
N ASP A 173 4.26 3.58 2.90
CA ASP A 173 4.49 4.63 3.88
C ASP A 173 3.20 5.02 4.59
N ALA A 174 3.31 5.40 5.85
CA ALA A 174 2.15 5.70 6.69
C ALA A 174 1.43 7.00 6.28
N ASP A 175 2.11 7.94 5.62
CA ASP A 175 1.50 9.19 5.16
C ASP A 175 0.56 8.94 3.98
N THR A 176 0.94 8.06 3.07
CA THR A 176 0.06 7.58 1.99
C THR A 176 -1.16 6.87 2.55
N VAL A 177 -0.96 5.93 3.51
CA VAL A 177 -2.05 5.15 4.12
C VAL A 177 -3.03 6.03 4.88
N LEU A 178 -2.56 7.02 5.65
CA LEU A 178 -3.36 7.89 6.50
C LEU A 178 -3.59 9.29 5.90
N ARG A 179 -3.42 9.45 4.60
CA ARG A 179 -3.62 10.73 3.90
C ARG A 179 -5.03 11.25 4.11
N ALA A 180 -5.17 12.45 4.67
CA ALA A 180 -6.47 13.02 5.06
C ALA A 180 -7.45 13.15 3.88
N ASN A 181 -6.97 13.56 2.70
CA ASN A 181 -7.75 13.58 1.47
C ASN A 181 -7.16 12.61 0.45
N PRO A 182 -7.75 11.42 0.26
CA PRO A 182 -7.26 10.43 -0.71
C PRO A 182 -7.73 10.69 -2.14
N SER A 183 -8.46 11.78 -2.41
CA SER A 183 -8.90 12.14 -3.75
C SER A 183 -7.70 12.30 -4.68
N GLY A 184 -7.72 11.61 -5.82
CA GLY A 184 -6.63 11.60 -6.78
C GLY A 184 -5.39 10.80 -6.36
N LEU A 185 -5.41 10.09 -5.21
CA LEU A 185 -4.28 9.29 -4.75
C LEU A 185 -3.86 8.26 -5.79
N TRP A 186 -4.82 7.52 -6.36
CA TRP A 186 -4.53 6.53 -7.41
C TRP A 186 -3.80 7.18 -8.58
N LYS A 187 -4.34 8.29 -9.10
CA LYS A 187 -3.74 9.01 -10.23
C LYS A 187 -2.34 9.55 -9.93
N SER A 188 -2.07 9.93 -8.68
CA SER A 188 -0.75 10.42 -8.28
C SER A 188 0.30 9.30 -8.20
N LEU A 189 -0.14 8.06 -8.04
CA LEU A 189 0.73 6.88 -7.94
C LEU A 189 0.78 6.07 -9.24
N GLU A 190 -0.19 6.25 -10.15
CA GLU A 190 -0.20 5.63 -11.47
C GLU A 190 0.97 6.18 -12.31
N GLY A 191 1.78 5.30 -12.88
CA GLY A 191 2.85 5.67 -13.80
C GLY A 191 4.12 6.23 -13.19
N GLU A 192 4.25 6.36 -11.87
CA GLU A 192 5.54 6.59 -11.23
C GLU A 192 6.36 5.30 -11.24
N ILE A 193 7.02 5.02 -12.37
CA ILE A 193 8.01 3.93 -12.47
C ILE A 193 9.29 4.45 -11.80
N VAL A 194 9.67 3.85 -10.67
CA VAL A 194 10.96 4.08 -10.01
C VAL A 194 12.04 3.22 -10.64
#